data_e09ee4d21d9ac1f4fb6febae53ebc550
#
_entry.id   e09ee4d21d9ac1f4fb6febae53ebc550
#
_cell.length_a   1.000
_cell.length_b   1.000
_cell.length_c   1.000
_cell.angle_alpha   90.00
_cell.angle_beta   90.00
_cell.angle_gamma   90.00
#
_symmetry.space_group_name_H-M   'P 1'
#
loop_
_entity.id
_entity.type
_entity.pdbx_description
1 polymer ?
#
loop_
_entity_poly.entity_id
_entity_poly.type
_entity_poly.pdbx_seq_one_letter_code
_entity_poly.pdbx_strand_id
1 'polypeptide(L)'
;MARVKNHTKVKEPIRLRMKSLSNGSKSLYLDIYRDGKRTYEYLKMYIIPETDSNSRRQNQATMDAANAIKSKRIIELTSNEAGIVFRKDKTFLLDWMQVYMEAQESAGKKDGSQIKIAMRILKDYAGEMVTLDQIDGDFCRGYITYLLTEYHPKGKDISNYTLHNYYRALNGALNSAVRKKKMKANPFNELEKSEKIRKPESMRSYMTIEEVQALIDTPMPHEEYEIVKCAYLFSCFCGLRISDIIKLKWSDVFVDRGQYRLAVSMKKTKEPIYLPLSPEALKWMPERGGKSSEDNVFALPSANT
;
A
#
# COMPACT_ATOMS: atom_id res chain seq x y z
N MET A 1 21.11 0.87 -71.89
CA MET A 1 21.39 0.06 -70.66
C MET A 1 21.27 0.95 -69.44
N ALA A 2 20.24 0.78 -68.64
CA ALA A 2 19.98 1.59 -67.45
C ALA A 2 20.85 1.09 -66.27
N ARG A 3 21.63 1.99 -65.66
CA ARG A 3 22.46 1.72 -64.49
C ARG A 3 21.55 1.40 -63.28
N VAL A 4 21.62 0.19 -62.74
CA VAL A 4 20.97 -0.24 -61.50
C VAL A 4 21.52 0.64 -60.37
N LYS A 5 20.67 1.42 -59.72
CA LYS A 5 20.99 2.22 -58.53
C LYS A 5 21.34 1.29 -57.38
N ASN A 6 22.54 1.37 -56.86
CA ASN A 6 22.98 0.68 -55.65
C ASN A 6 22.01 0.99 -54.48
N HIS A 7 21.41 -0.02 -53.92
CA HIS A 7 20.69 0.07 -52.64
C HIS A 7 21.63 0.63 -51.58
N THR A 8 21.30 1.79 -51.07
CA THR A 8 21.97 2.37 -49.88
C THR A 8 21.82 1.39 -48.73
N LYS A 9 22.94 0.79 -48.28
CA LYS A 9 22.94 -0.06 -47.07
C LYS A 9 22.42 0.78 -45.91
N VAL A 10 21.29 0.38 -45.33
CA VAL A 10 20.75 0.97 -44.12
C VAL A 10 21.84 0.87 -43.05
N LYS A 11 22.28 2.02 -42.52
CA LYS A 11 23.32 2.05 -41.48
C LYS A 11 22.70 1.49 -40.18
N GLU A 12 23.21 0.34 -39.72
CA GLU A 12 22.81 -0.21 -38.42
C GLU A 12 23.06 0.83 -37.30
N PRO A 13 22.07 1.13 -36.48
CA PRO A 13 22.18 2.15 -35.41
C PRO A 13 23.13 1.71 -34.29
N ILE A 14 23.37 0.40 -34.12
CA ILE A 14 24.29 -0.17 -33.13
C ILE A 14 25.25 -1.11 -33.78
N ARG A 15 26.55 -0.92 -33.48
CA ARG A 15 27.65 -1.77 -33.97
C ARG A 15 28.39 -2.37 -32.79
N LEU A 16 28.62 -3.69 -32.82
CA LEU A 16 29.55 -4.35 -31.89
C LEU A 16 31.00 -4.05 -32.36
N ARG A 17 31.83 -3.54 -31.48
CA ARG A 17 33.21 -3.22 -31.72
C ARG A 17 34.14 -3.80 -30.68
N MET A 18 35.42 -3.89 -31.00
CA MET A 18 36.47 -4.42 -30.14
C MET A 18 37.54 -3.35 -29.92
N LYS A 19 38.09 -3.26 -28.73
CA LYS A 19 39.24 -2.44 -28.36
C LYS A 19 40.33 -3.37 -27.84
N SER A 20 41.49 -3.33 -28.46
CA SER A 20 42.66 -4.10 -28.02
C SER A 20 43.17 -3.58 -26.68
N LEU A 21 43.58 -4.50 -25.82
CA LEU A 21 44.17 -4.26 -24.50
C LEU A 21 45.62 -4.66 -24.52
N SER A 22 46.43 -4.14 -23.57
CA SER A 22 47.86 -4.39 -23.44
C SER A 22 48.23 -5.85 -23.21
N ASN A 23 47.30 -6.65 -22.66
CA ASN A 23 47.46 -8.09 -22.39
C ASN A 23 47.11 -8.99 -23.60
N GLY A 24 46.96 -8.42 -24.79
CA GLY A 24 46.58 -9.15 -26.00
C GLY A 24 45.11 -9.52 -26.14
N SER A 25 44.27 -9.31 -25.10
CA SER A 25 42.81 -9.50 -25.15
C SER A 25 42.14 -8.32 -25.84
N LYS A 26 40.87 -8.50 -26.25
CA LYS A 26 40.04 -7.46 -26.83
C LYS A 26 38.77 -7.25 -26.00
N SER A 27 38.55 -6.01 -25.54
CA SER A 27 37.30 -5.64 -24.84
C SER A 27 36.20 -5.36 -25.86
N LEU A 28 35.00 -5.91 -25.62
CA LEU A 28 33.82 -5.71 -26.46
C LEU A 28 33.01 -4.53 -25.98
N TYR A 29 32.53 -3.70 -26.93
CA TYR A 29 31.63 -2.58 -26.64
C TYR A 29 30.67 -2.34 -27.80
N LEU A 30 29.51 -1.75 -27.49
CA LEU A 30 28.54 -1.28 -28.47
C LEU A 30 28.82 0.18 -28.81
N ASP A 31 28.90 0.47 -30.12
CA ASP A 31 29.01 1.80 -30.71
C ASP A 31 27.62 2.18 -31.19
N ILE A 32 26.96 3.07 -30.44
CA ILE A 32 25.56 3.47 -30.62
C ILE A 32 25.51 4.87 -31.19
N TYR A 33 24.88 5.03 -32.35
CA TYR A 33 24.67 6.34 -32.99
C TYR A 33 23.18 6.65 -33.01
N ARG A 34 22.79 7.73 -32.32
CA ARG A 34 21.42 8.17 -32.23
C ARG A 34 21.30 9.69 -32.14
N ASP A 35 20.34 10.28 -32.85
CA ASP A 35 20.00 11.72 -32.80
C ASP A 35 21.24 12.63 -32.98
N GLY A 36 22.16 12.27 -33.92
CA GLY A 36 23.38 12.99 -34.16
C GLY A 36 24.49 12.79 -33.11
N LYS A 37 24.21 12.04 -32.04
CA LYS A 37 25.16 11.75 -30.94
C LYS A 37 25.67 10.32 -31.01
N ARG A 38 26.96 10.15 -30.68
CA ARG A 38 27.61 8.85 -30.60
C ARG A 38 27.96 8.53 -29.17
N THR A 39 27.52 7.34 -28.70
CA THR A 39 27.76 6.83 -27.34
C THR A 39 28.34 5.43 -27.37
N TYR A 40 29.10 5.07 -26.32
CA TYR A 40 29.76 3.78 -26.22
C TYR A 40 29.28 3.06 -24.94
N GLU A 41 28.83 1.81 -25.09
CA GLU A 41 28.43 0.94 -23.97
C GLU A 41 29.45 -0.23 -23.90
N TYR A 42 30.29 -0.26 -22.85
CA TYR A 42 31.24 -1.34 -22.63
C TYR A 42 30.52 -2.54 -21.99
N LEU A 43 30.64 -3.72 -22.66
CA LEU A 43 29.91 -4.93 -22.22
C LEU A 43 30.61 -5.66 -21.09
N LYS A 44 31.83 -5.29 -20.70
CA LYS A 44 32.71 -6.03 -19.77
C LYS A 44 32.95 -7.48 -20.20
N MET A 45 32.94 -7.74 -21.49
CA MET A 45 33.18 -9.02 -22.13
C MET A 45 34.48 -8.93 -22.91
N TYR A 46 35.28 -10.01 -22.88
CA TYR A 46 36.63 -9.97 -23.44
C TYR A 46 36.85 -11.17 -24.35
N ILE A 47 37.50 -10.94 -25.48
CA ILE A 47 38.03 -11.98 -26.37
C ILE A 47 39.49 -12.16 -26.00
N ILE A 48 39.84 -13.39 -25.65
CA ILE A 48 41.22 -13.77 -25.27
C ILE A 48 42.01 -14.22 -26.49
N PRO A 49 43.37 -14.18 -26.47
CA PRO A 49 44.18 -14.74 -27.52
C PRO A 49 43.89 -16.19 -27.81
N GLU A 50 43.75 -16.58 -29.04
CA GLU A 50 43.46 -17.95 -29.46
C GLU A 50 44.75 -18.79 -29.45
N THR A 51 44.92 -19.59 -28.40
CA THR A 51 46.08 -20.47 -28.26
C THR A 51 45.72 -21.95 -28.47
N ASP A 52 44.45 -22.29 -28.27
CA ASP A 52 43.92 -23.66 -28.36
C ASP A 52 42.46 -23.71 -28.82
N SER A 53 41.90 -24.94 -28.95
CA SER A 53 40.49 -25.15 -29.32
C SER A 53 39.53 -24.67 -28.26
N ASN A 54 39.91 -24.63 -26.96
CA ASN A 54 39.08 -24.18 -25.87
C ASN A 54 38.92 -22.66 -25.87
N SER A 55 40.05 -21.93 -26.11
CA SER A 55 40.02 -20.49 -26.25
C SER A 55 39.15 -20.03 -27.42
N ARG A 56 39.17 -20.74 -28.55
CA ARG A 56 38.26 -20.50 -29.70
C ARG A 56 36.80 -20.68 -29.31
N ARG A 57 36.47 -21.79 -28.62
CA ARG A 57 35.08 -22.06 -28.18
C ARG A 57 34.59 -21.00 -27.20
N GLN A 58 35.45 -20.58 -26.27
CA GLN A 58 35.12 -19.51 -25.30
C GLN A 58 34.92 -18.17 -26.01
N ASN A 59 35.78 -17.81 -26.94
CA ASN A 59 35.64 -16.60 -27.74
C ASN A 59 34.36 -16.58 -28.57
N GLN A 60 33.98 -17.72 -29.17
CA GLN A 60 32.72 -17.84 -29.91
C GLN A 60 31.52 -17.64 -29.00
N ALA A 61 31.48 -18.29 -27.84
CA ALA A 61 30.40 -18.12 -26.88
C ALA A 61 30.30 -16.65 -26.40
N THR A 62 31.42 -15.99 -26.18
CA THR A 62 31.49 -14.57 -25.82
C THR A 62 30.93 -13.66 -26.91
N MET A 63 31.28 -13.96 -28.18
CA MET A 63 30.78 -13.20 -29.34
C MET A 63 29.27 -13.41 -29.53
N ASP A 64 28.77 -14.64 -29.33
CA ASP A 64 27.34 -14.95 -29.45
C ASP A 64 26.53 -14.22 -28.36
N ALA A 65 27.04 -14.20 -27.13
CA ALA A 65 26.45 -13.45 -26.04
C ALA A 65 26.45 -11.93 -26.30
N ALA A 66 27.55 -11.39 -26.82
CA ALA A 66 27.65 -9.96 -27.20
C ALA A 66 26.68 -9.59 -28.32
N ASN A 67 26.52 -10.46 -29.32
CA ASN A 67 25.55 -10.28 -30.40
C ASN A 67 24.10 -10.36 -29.89
N ALA A 68 23.79 -11.22 -28.95
CA ALA A 68 22.48 -11.29 -28.31
C ALA A 68 22.14 -9.98 -27.57
N ILE A 69 23.13 -9.39 -26.87
CA ILE A 69 22.98 -8.08 -26.21
C ILE A 69 22.77 -6.99 -27.26
N LYS A 70 23.56 -6.98 -28.34
CA LYS A 70 23.40 -6.04 -29.49
C LYS A 70 21.98 -6.11 -30.06
N SER A 71 21.47 -7.33 -30.32
CA SER A 71 20.11 -7.53 -30.87
C SER A 71 19.04 -7.01 -29.94
N LYS A 72 19.19 -7.27 -28.62
CA LYS A 72 18.29 -6.72 -27.59
C LYS A 72 18.28 -5.19 -27.59
N ARG A 73 19.45 -4.55 -27.69
CA ARG A 73 19.57 -3.08 -27.76
C ARG A 73 18.96 -2.49 -29.04
N ILE A 74 19.10 -3.17 -30.18
CA ILE A 74 18.45 -2.76 -31.43
C ILE A 74 16.93 -2.78 -31.28
N ILE A 75 16.37 -3.87 -30.68
CA ILE A 75 14.92 -3.98 -30.41
C ILE A 75 14.45 -2.86 -29.48
N GLU A 76 15.19 -2.56 -28.41
CA GLU A 76 14.88 -1.47 -27.50
C GLU A 76 14.87 -0.10 -28.19
N LEU A 77 15.84 0.16 -29.10
CA LEU A 77 15.89 1.41 -29.86
C LEU A 77 14.75 1.52 -30.89
N THR A 78 14.54 0.49 -31.70
CA THR A 78 13.46 0.47 -32.71
C THR A 78 12.07 0.51 -32.11
N SER A 79 11.87 -0.12 -30.94
CA SER A 79 10.61 -0.02 -30.20
C SER A 79 10.34 1.39 -29.70
N ASN A 80 11.38 2.11 -29.27
CA ASN A 80 11.27 3.52 -28.87
C ASN A 80 10.94 4.43 -30.07
N GLU A 81 11.53 4.19 -31.26
CA GLU A 81 11.25 4.94 -32.48
C GLU A 81 9.85 4.67 -33.04
N ALA A 82 9.31 3.46 -32.83
CA ALA A 82 7.94 3.08 -33.20
C ALA A 82 6.88 3.57 -32.22
N GLY A 83 7.25 4.39 -31.21
CA GLY A 83 6.32 4.86 -30.15
C GLY A 83 5.91 3.77 -29.18
N ILE A 84 6.47 2.56 -29.28
CA ILE A 84 6.32 1.49 -28.31
C ILE A 84 7.31 1.78 -27.18
N VAL A 85 6.91 2.71 -26.31
CA VAL A 85 7.75 3.13 -25.19
C VAL A 85 7.84 1.99 -24.18
N PHE A 86 8.87 1.16 -24.30
CA PHE A 86 9.41 0.46 -23.12
C PHE A 86 10.31 1.46 -22.33
N ARG A 87 9.77 2.64 -22.03
CA ARG A 87 10.24 3.35 -20.84
C ARG A 87 9.86 2.49 -19.66
N LYS A 88 10.83 1.83 -19.05
CA LYS A 88 10.78 1.61 -17.61
C LYS A 88 10.87 3.03 -17.02
N ASP A 89 9.76 3.73 -17.00
CA ASP A 89 9.63 4.88 -16.13
C ASP A 89 9.91 4.35 -14.74
N LYS A 90 11.06 4.76 -14.18
CA LYS A 90 11.42 4.40 -12.83
C LYS A 90 10.33 4.97 -11.94
N THR A 91 9.39 4.13 -11.56
CA THR A 91 8.31 4.54 -10.66
C THR A 91 8.86 4.40 -9.25
N PHE A 92 9.00 5.50 -8.53
CA PHE A 92 9.42 5.47 -7.14
C PHE A 92 8.33 4.84 -6.26
N LEU A 93 8.77 4.10 -5.24
CA LEU A 93 7.86 3.41 -4.32
C LEU A 93 6.90 4.38 -3.63
N LEU A 94 7.42 5.48 -3.10
CA LEU A 94 6.61 6.46 -2.36
C LEU A 94 5.61 7.17 -3.27
N ASP A 95 6.01 7.53 -4.50
CA ASP A 95 5.10 8.11 -5.50
C ASP A 95 3.98 7.13 -5.85
N TRP A 96 4.34 5.85 -6.03
CA TRP A 96 3.33 4.81 -6.27
C TRP A 96 2.37 4.63 -5.10
N MET A 97 2.88 4.64 -3.88
CA MET A 97 2.02 4.55 -2.68
C MET A 97 1.09 5.75 -2.54
N GLN A 98 1.54 6.94 -2.94
CA GLN A 98 0.69 8.13 -2.97
C GLN A 98 -0.46 7.94 -3.97
N VAL A 99 -0.16 7.52 -5.21
CA VAL A 99 -1.19 7.21 -6.24
C VAL A 99 -2.15 6.11 -5.75
N TYR A 100 -1.62 5.09 -5.07
CA TYR A 100 -2.44 4.04 -4.49
C TYR A 100 -3.38 4.56 -3.41
N MET A 101 -2.88 5.42 -2.52
CA MET A 101 -3.66 6.04 -1.45
C MET A 101 -4.81 6.87 -2.01
N GLU A 102 -4.53 7.76 -2.96
CA GLU A 102 -5.53 8.61 -3.62
C GLU A 102 -6.63 7.78 -4.29
N ALA A 103 -6.25 6.67 -4.94
CA ALA A 103 -7.20 5.74 -5.53
C ALA A 103 -8.08 5.04 -4.47
N GLN A 104 -7.55 4.73 -3.27
CA GLN A 104 -8.34 4.16 -2.18
C GLN A 104 -9.32 5.21 -1.60
N GLU A 105 -8.85 6.43 -1.38
CA GLU A 105 -9.68 7.54 -0.88
C GLU A 105 -10.82 7.87 -1.86
N SER A 106 -10.53 7.94 -3.16
CA SER A 106 -11.54 8.14 -4.22
C SER A 106 -12.57 7.01 -4.28
N ALA A 107 -12.17 5.79 -3.92
CA ALA A 107 -13.08 4.65 -3.78
C ALA A 107 -13.86 4.61 -2.45
N GLY A 108 -13.77 5.67 -1.64
CA GLY A 108 -14.46 5.80 -0.35
C GLY A 108 -13.87 4.97 0.79
N LYS A 109 -12.66 4.40 0.62
CA LYS A 109 -11.99 3.65 1.67
C LYS A 109 -11.27 4.59 2.64
N LYS A 110 -11.33 4.27 3.93
CA LYS A 110 -10.77 5.11 5.01
C LYS A 110 -9.34 4.72 5.42
N ASP A 111 -8.64 3.94 4.61
CA ASP A 111 -7.30 3.42 4.93
C ASP A 111 -6.17 4.44 4.67
N GLY A 112 -6.47 5.63 4.18
CA GLY A 112 -5.48 6.66 3.80
C GLY A 112 -4.52 7.04 4.92
N SER A 113 -4.99 7.15 6.16
CA SER A 113 -4.14 7.46 7.31
C SER A 113 -3.09 6.37 7.58
N GLN A 114 -3.46 5.10 7.43
CA GLN A 114 -2.56 3.96 7.60
C GLN A 114 -1.51 3.91 6.49
N ILE A 115 -1.92 4.21 5.26
CA ILE A 115 -1.00 4.28 4.11
C ILE A 115 -0.01 5.43 4.30
N LYS A 116 -0.44 6.61 4.75
CA LYS A 116 0.45 7.76 5.06
C LYS A 116 1.52 7.40 6.10
N ILE A 117 1.12 6.70 7.16
CA ILE A 117 2.07 6.25 8.18
C ILE A 117 3.05 5.22 7.58
N ALA A 118 2.56 4.24 6.80
CA ALA A 118 3.41 3.27 6.14
C ALA A 118 4.42 3.92 5.17
N MET A 119 4.03 4.97 4.44
CA MET A 119 4.94 5.74 3.59
C MET A 119 6.06 6.40 4.40
N ARG A 120 5.73 7.00 5.55
CA ARG A 120 6.75 7.60 6.44
C ARG A 120 7.72 6.54 6.95
N ILE A 121 7.21 5.39 7.40
CA ILE A 121 8.04 4.27 7.85
C ILE A 121 8.96 3.76 6.73
N LEU A 122 8.45 3.65 5.51
CA LEU A 122 9.23 3.24 4.34
C LEU A 122 10.31 4.25 3.98
N LYS A 123 10.03 5.54 4.13
CA LYS A 123 11.04 6.60 3.95
C LYS A 123 12.16 6.46 4.97
N ASP A 124 11.83 6.17 6.24
CA ASP A 124 12.82 5.97 7.30
C ASP A 124 13.62 4.67 7.08
N TYR A 125 12.99 3.59 6.61
CA TYR A 125 13.61 2.30 6.35
C TYR A 125 14.54 2.30 5.13
N ALA A 126 14.10 2.85 4.00
CA ALA A 126 14.76 2.65 2.71
C ALA A 126 15.07 3.95 1.94
N GLY A 127 14.65 5.11 2.46
CA GLY A 127 14.79 6.39 1.81
C GLY A 127 13.73 6.66 0.72
N GLU A 128 13.87 7.80 0.05
CA GLU A 128 12.88 8.28 -0.92
C GLU A 128 13.10 7.75 -2.35
N MET A 129 14.32 7.33 -2.65
CA MET A 129 14.76 7.05 -4.04
C MET A 129 14.57 5.58 -4.46
N VAL A 130 13.94 4.76 -3.64
CA VAL A 130 13.65 3.36 -3.96
C VAL A 130 12.60 3.28 -5.07
N THR A 131 12.91 2.49 -6.10
CA THR A 131 12.03 2.27 -7.25
C THR A 131 11.37 0.89 -7.18
N LEU A 132 10.20 0.72 -7.82
CA LEU A 132 9.44 -0.53 -7.79
C LEU A 132 10.23 -1.74 -8.33
N ASP A 133 11.20 -1.53 -9.21
CA ASP A 133 12.06 -2.58 -9.76
C ASP A 133 13.19 -3.01 -8.82
N GLN A 134 13.44 -2.27 -7.76
CA GLN A 134 14.40 -2.60 -6.69
C GLN A 134 13.76 -3.38 -5.54
N ILE A 135 12.44 -3.50 -5.53
CA ILE A 135 11.73 -4.22 -4.47
C ILE A 135 11.71 -5.71 -4.84
N ASP A 136 12.42 -6.48 -4.05
CA ASP A 136 12.50 -7.95 -4.13
C ASP A 136 12.05 -8.60 -2.82
N GLY A 137 12.22 -9.93 -2.71
CA GLY A 137 11.88 -10.68 -1.50
C GLY A 137 12.71 -10.26 -0.30
N ASP A 138 13.98 -9.92 -0.50
CA ASP A 138 14.89 -9.51 0.58
C ASP A 138 14.53 -8.12 1.11
N PHE A 139 14.16 -7.19 0.24
CA PHE A 139 13.60 -5.90 0.65
C PHE A 139 12.36 -6.10 1.53
N CYS A 140 11.45 -7.00 1.11
CA CYS A 140 10.22 -7.27 1.85
C CYS A 140 10.50 -7.91 3.23
N ARG A 141 11.46 -8.84 3.33
CA ARG A 141 11.91 -9.43 4.61
C ARG A 141 12.52 -8.37 5.51
N GLY A 142 13.42 -7.55 4.97
CA GLY A 142 14.05 -6.45 5.71
C GLY A 142 13.02 -5.46 6.26
N TYR A 143 12.01 -5.08 5.46
CA TYR A 143 10.93 -4.19 5.93
C TYR A 143 10.11 -4.82 7.05
N ILE A 144 9.80 -6.12 6.98
CA ILE A 144 9.11 -6.84 8.06
C ILE A 144 9.96 -6.84 9.33
N THR A 145 11.26 -7.17 9.22
CA THR A 145 12.19 -7.15 10.34
C THR A 145 12.27 -5.77 10.96
N TYR A 146 12.44 -4.72 10.16
CA TYR A 146 12.45 -3.34 10.62
C TYR A 146 11.18 -2.97 11.41
N LEU A 147 10.00 -3.36 10.91
CA LEU A 147 8.74 -3.13 11.62
C LEU A 147 8.67 -3.82 12.98
N LEU A 148 9.25 -5.03 13.09
CA LEU A 148 9.16 -5.86 14.29
C LEU A 148 10.21 -5.51 15.35
N THR A 149 11.38 -5.01 14.93
CA THR A 149 12.55 -4.88 15.82
C THR A 149 13.05 -3.45 16.00
N GLU A 150 12.82 -2.55 15.04
CA GLU A 150 13.43 -1.22 15.04
C GLU A 150 12.41 -0.08 15.11
N TYR A 151 11.19 -0.32 14.61
CA TYR A 151 10.18 0.73 14.55
C TYR A 151 9.47 0.92 15.89
N HIS A 152 9.99 1.81 16.74
CA HIS A 152 9.44 2.19 18.04
C HIS A 152 9.13 3.70 18.10
N PRO A 153 7.99 4.18 17.54
CA PRO A 153 7.67 5.59 17.54
C PRO A 153 7.53 6.12 18.97
N LYS A 154 8.27 7.19 19.27
CA LYS A 154 8.36 7.78 20.61
C LYS A 154 8.83 6.79 21.69
N GLY A 155 9.64 5.79 21.32
CA GLY A 155 10.15 4.78 22.25
C GLY A 155 9.10 3.82 22.81
N LYS A 156 7.95 3.68 22.16
CA LYS A 156 6.86 2.79 22.60
C LYS A 156 6.70 1.61 21.65
N ASP A 157 6.44 0.45 22.23
CA ASP A 157 6.08 -0.75 21.48
C ASP A 157 4.72 -0.57 20.80
N ILE A 158 4.62 -1.10 19.59
CA ILE A 158 3.40 -1.06 18.80
C ILE A 158 2.76 -2.44 18.79
N SER A 159 1.43 -2.47 18.89
CA SER A 159 0.68 -3.73 18.80
C SER A 159 0.89 -4.43 17.45
N ASN A 160 0.96 -5.76 17.47
CA ASN A 160 1.06 -6.57 16.26
C ASN A 160 -0.07 -6.30 15.26
N TYR A 161 -1.24 -5.89 15.73
CA TYR A 161 -2.36 -5.48 14.86
C TYR A 161 -2.01 -4.22 14.06
N THR A 162 -1.36 -3.25 14.69
CA THR A 162 -0.93 -2.00 14.03
C THR A 162 0.20 -2.27 13.04
N LEU A 163 1.20 -3.08 13.42
CA LEU A 163 2.28 -3.50 12.53
C LEU A 163 1.74 -4.26 11.30
N HIS A 164 0.78 -5.16 11.51
CA HIS A 164 0.09 -5.84 10.42
C HIS A 164 -0.61 -4.86 9.46
N ASN A 165 -1.19 -3.76 9.96
CA ASN A 165 -1.82 -2.77 9.09
C ASN A 165 -0.78 -2.03 8.22
N TYR A 166 0.41 -1.70 8.75
CA TYR A 166 1.49 -1.08 7.96
C TYR A 166 2.06 -2.04 6.91
N TYR A 167 2.31 -3.30 7.30
CA TYR A 167 2.65 -4.37 6.36
C TYR A 167 1.60 -4.50 5.25
N ARG A 168 0.32 -4.53 5.61
CA ARG A 168 -0.80 -4.66 4.67
C ARG A 168 -0.91 -3.48 3.71
N ALA A 169 -0.56 -2.27 4.15
CA ALA A 169 -0.56 -1.07 3.31
C ALA A 169 0.45 -1.20 2.15
N LEU A 170 1.70 -1.60 2.45
CA LEU A 170 2.70 -1.84 1.42
C LEU A 170 2.31 -3.01 0.51
N ASN A 171 1.91 -4.15 1.08
CA ASN A 171 1.48 -5.32 0.30
C ASN A 171 0.32 -4.99 -0.66
N GLY A 172 -0.65 -4.20 -0.20
CA GLY A 172 -1.77 -3.71 -1.01
C GLY A 172 -1.33 -2.81 -2.17
N ALA A 173 -0.38 -1.91 -1.92
CA ALA A 173 0.19 -1.03 -2.94
C ALA A 173 0.98 -1.82 -4.00
N LEU A 174 1.78 -2.82 -3.60
CA LEU A 174 2.51 -3.69 -4.53
C LEU A 174 1.55 -4.57 -5.36
N ASN A 175 0.50 -5.11 -4.75
CA ASN A 175 -0.56 -5.81 -5.50
C ASN A 175 -1.26 -4.89 -6.52
N SER A 176 -1.45 -3.62 -6.17
CA SER A 176 -1.96 -2.62 -7.11
C SER A 176 -0.98 -2.37 -8.26
N ALA A 177 0.33 -2.31 -7.98
CA ALA A 177 1.38 -2.15 -8.99
C ALA A 177 1.39 -3.32 -10.00
N VAL A 178 1.20 -4.55 -9.52
CA VAL A 178 1.08 -5.73 -10.38
C VAL A 178 -0.16 -5.64 -11.28
N ARG A 179 -1.32 -5.31 -10.71
CA ARG A 179 -2.57 -5.13 -11.50
C ARG A 179 -2.44 -4.03 -12.55
N LYS A 180 -1.69 -2.97 -12.26
CA LYS A 180 -1.43 -1.85 -13.19
C LYS A 180 -0.22 -2.10 -14.10
N LYS A 181 0.32 -3.33 -14.11
CA LYS A 181 1.48 -3.76 -14.93
C LYS A 181 2.76 -2.92 -14.72
N LYS A 182 2.91 -2.30 -13.55
CA LYS A 182 4.13 -1.60 -13.12
C LYS A 182 5.17 -2.56 -12.55
N MET A 183 4.72 -3.72 -12.02
CA MET A 183 5.54 -4.82 -11.53
C MET A 183 5.08 -6.14 -12.16
N LYS A 184 5.97 -7.12 -12.28
CA LYS A 184 5.65 -8.46 -12.80
C LYS A 184 4.92 -9.30 -11.77
N ALA A 185 5.41 -9.30 -10.52
CA ALA A 185 4.86 -10.04 -9.40
C ALA A 185 5.05 -9.23 -8.12
N ASN A 186 4.25 -9.53 -7.09
CA ASN A 186 4.45 -8.95 -5.77
C ASN A 186 5.45 -9.81 -4.99
N PRO A 187 6.61 -9.26 -4.56
CA PRO A 187 7.64 -10.03 -3.87
C PRO A 187 7.20 -10.63 -2.53
N PHE A 188 6.20 -10.06 -1.86
CA PHE A 188 5.61 -10.68 -0.68
C PHE A 188 5.04 -12.08 -0.93
N ASN A 189 4.73 -12.43 -2.18
CA ASN A 189 4.24 -13.77 -2.51
C ASN A 189 5.33 -14.85 -2.42
N GLU A 190 6.61 -14.46 -2.51
CA GLU A 190 7.76 -15.35 -2.37
C GLU A 190 8.06 -15.70 -0.91
N LEU A 191 7.57 -14.90 0.04
CA LEU A 191 7.76 -15.12 1.46
C LEU A 191 6.85 -16.25 1.97
N GLU A 192 7.37 -17.06 2.87
CA GLU A 192 6.59 -18.07 3.58
C GLU A 192 5.57 -17.44 4.54
N LYS A 193 4.57 -18.23 4.95
CA LYS A 193 3.56 -17.74 5.90
C LYS A 193 4.14 -17.38 7.28
N SER A 194 5.24 -18.01 7.66
CA SER A 194 5.98 -17.75 8.90
C SER A 194 6.71 -16.42 8.89
N GLU A 195 7.18 -15.97 7.73
CA GLU A 195 7.90 -14.72 7.54
C GLU A 195 6.99 -13.49 7.52
N LYS A 196 5.68 -13.68 7.28
CA LYS A 196 4.71 -12.59 7.16
C LYS A 196 4.15 -12.16 8.50
N ILE A 197 3.92 -10.86 8.69
CA ILE A 197 3.21 -10.36 9.88
C ILE A 197 1.76 -10.86 9.80
N ARG A 198 1.39 -11.75 10.74
CA ARG A 198 0.03 -12.27 10.83
C ARG A 198 -0.87 -11.27 11.53
N LYS A 199 -2.13 -11.23 11.08
CA LYS A 199 -3.16 -10.53 11.85
C LYS A 199 -3.36 -11.28 13.17
N PRO A 200 -3.15 -10.63 14.32
CA PRO A 200 -3.43 -11.28 15.60
C PRO A 200 -4.91 -11.60 15.74
N GLU A 201 -5.20 -12.68 16.42
CA GLU A 201 -6.57 -12.99 16.82
C GLU A 201 -7.07 -11.90 17.78
N SER A 202 -8.27 -11.40 17.51
CA SER A 202 -8.88 -10.37 18.34
C SER A 202 -9.62 -11.06 19.49
N MET A 203 -8.98 -11.09 20.64
CA MET A 203 -9.69 -11.40 21.88
C MET A 203 -10.53 -10.16 22.26
N ARG A 204 -11.84 -10.25 22.04
CA ARG A 204 -12.77 -9.20 22.45
C ARG A 204 -13.21 -9.53 23.86
N SER A 205 -12.91 -8.66 24.81
CA SER A 205 -13.54 -8.65 26.11
C SER A 205 -14.94 -8.00 26.01
N TYR A 206 -15.85 -8.46 26.80
CA TYR A 206 -17.19 -7.89 26.98
C TYR A 206 -17.47 -7.81 28.48
N MET A 207 -18.32 -6.89 28.87
CA MET A 207 -18.77 -6.81 30.25
C MET A 207 -19.79 -7.91 30.50
N THR A 208 -19.65 -8.59 31.64
CA THR A 208 -20.68 -9.52 32.13
C THR A 208 -21.91 -8.75 32.65
N ILE A 209 -22.99 -9.46 32.89
CA ILE A 209 -24.21 -8.83 33.44
C ILE A 209 -23.93 -8.24 34.81
N GLU A 210 -23.14 -8.94 35.63
CA GLU A 210 -22.73 -8.52 36.97
C GLU A 210 -21.88 -7.23 36.92
N GLU A 211 -20.96 -7.12 35.94
CA GLU A 211 -20.18 -5.91 35.74
C GLU A 211 -21.04 -4.73 35.27
N VAL A 212 -22.02 -4.98 34.39
CA VAL A 212 -22.99 -3.96 33.98
C VAL A 212 -23.81 -3.50 35.18
N GLN A 213 -24.26 -4.44 36.04
CA GLN A 213 -24.98 -4.08 37.25
C GLN A 213 -24.13 -3.28 38.23
N ALA A 214 -22.88 -3.67 38.43
CA ALA A 214 -21.93 -2.90 39.26
C ALA A 214 -21.74 -1.47 38.74
N LEU A 215 -21.66 -1.29 37.40
CA LEU A 215 -21.60 0.04 36.79
C LEU A 215 -22.88 0.85 37.05
N ILE A 216 -24.07 0.20 36.99
CA ILE A 216 -25.36 0.83 37.28
C ILE A 216 -25.37 1.36 38.71
N ASP A 217 -24.92 0.55 39.66
CA ASP A 217 -24.94 0.86 41.08
C ASP A 217 -23.86 1.84 41.54
N THR A 218 -22.82 2.06 40.68
CA THR A 218 -21.73 2.99 40.99
C THR A 218 -22.17 4.44 40.81
N PRO A 219 -22.19 5.29 41.85
CA PRO A 219 -22.49 6.71 41.71
C PRO A 219 -21.37 7.42 40.96
N MET A 220 -21.73 8.35 40.07
CA MET A 220 -20.75 9.17 39.38
C MET A 220 -20.37 10.40 40.21
N PRO A 221 -19.09 10.79 40.21
CA PRO A 221 -18.61 11.94 41.01
C PRO A 221 -19.10 13.29 40.52
N HIS A 222 -19.54 13.41 39.26
CA HIS A 222 -20.02 14.63 38.63
C HIS A 222 -21.21 14.33 37.71
N GLU A 223 -22.16 15.27 37.61
CA GLU A 223 -23.33 15.19 36.74
C GLU A 223 -22.99 14.94 35.26
N GLU A 224 -21.88 15.51 34.79
CA GLU A 224 -21.41 15.30 33.43
C GLU A 224 -21.07 13.82 33.15
N TYR A 225 -20.64 13.08 34.16
CA TYR A 225 -20.35 11.65 34.01
C TYR A 225 -21.60 10.78 34.05
N GLU A 226 -22.69 11.26 34.73
CA GLU A 226 -23.96 10.55 34.70
C GLU A 226 -24.53 10.47 33.28
N ILE A 227 -24.48 11.54 32.49
CA ILE A 227 -24.95 11.49 31.09
C ILE A 227 -24.09 10.56 30.22
N VAL A 228 -22.76 10.49 30.49
CA VAL A 228 -21.87 9.56 29.82
C VAL A 228 -22.20 8.11 30.20
N LYS A 229 -22.44 7.82 31.48
CA LYS A 229 -22.88 6.52 31.97
C LYS A 229 -24.22 6.11 31.35
N CYS A 230 -25.22 6.99 31.33
CA CYS A 230 -26.49 6.76 30.67
C CYS A 230 -26.32 6.41 29.18
N ALA A 231 -25.52 7.16 28.44
CA ALA A 231 -25.23 6.90 27.03
C ALA A 231 -24.52 5.57 26.81
N TYR A 232 -23.60 5.21 27.72
CA TYR A 232 -22.90 3.93 27.65
C TYR A 232 -23.86 2.75 27.90
N LEU A 233 -24.66 2.81 28.97
CA LEU A 233 -25.64 1.78 29.29
C LEU A 233 -26.71 1.68 28.20
N PHE A 234 -27.19 2.81 27.68
CA PHE A 234 -28.06 2.81 26.51
C PHE A 234 -27.43 2.08 25.32
N SER A 235 -26.13 2.31 25.09
CA SER A 235 -25.35 1.60 24.05
C SER A 235 -25.33 0.09 24.28
N CYS A 236 -25.15 -0.36 25.53
CA CYS A 236 -25.13 -1.78 25.88
C CYS A 236 -26.44 -2.47 25.53
N PHE A 237 -27.58 -1.80 25.77
CA PHE A 237 -28.92 -2.38 25.60
C PHE A 237 -29.52 -2.14 24.19
N CYS A 238 -29.02 -1.18 23.42
CA CYS A 238 -29.50 -0.95 22.04
C CYS A 238 -28.52 -1.38 20.96
N GLY A 239 -27.23 -1.65 21.28
CA GLY A 239 -26.22 -2.09 20.34
C GLY A 239 -25.70 -1.00 19.39
N LEU A 240 -26.05 0.28 19.59
CA LEU A 240 -25.51 1.39 18.82
C LEU A 240 -24.05 1.66 19.19
N ARG A 241 -23.24 2.08 18.21
CA ARG A 241 -21.88 2.53 18.48
C ARG A 241 -21.89 3.91 19.10
N ILE A 242 -20.89 4.23 19.93
CA ILE A 242 -20.75 5.57 20.53
C ILE A 242 -20.78 6.69 19.47
N SER A 243 -20.22 6.46 18.28
CA SER A 243 -20.24 7.42 17.17
C SER A 243 -21.65 7.72 16.63
N ASP A 244 -22.57 6.78 16.81
CA ASP A 244 -23.96 6.92 16.36
C ASP A 244 -24.81 7.53 17.50
N ILE A 245 -24.51 7.19 18.76
CA ILE A 245 -25.14 7.78 19.96
C ILE A 245 -24.84 9.28 20.08
N ILE A 246 -23.59 9.72 19.86
CA ILE A 246 -23.20 11.15 19.87
C ILE A 246 -24.04 11.99 18.90
N LYS A 247 -24.52 11.38 17.82
CA LYS A 247 -25.29 12.05 16.77
C LYS A 247 -26.80 11.76 16.82
N LEU A 248 -27.23 10.92 17.75
CA LEU A 248 -28.62 10.53 17.86
C LEU A 248 -29.47 11.76 18.25
N LYS A 249 -30.42 12.10 17.40
CA LYS A 249 -31.35 13.21 17.59
C LYS A 249 -32.71 12.73 18.07
N TRP A 250 -33.46 13.62 18.64
CA TRP A 250 -34.85 13.32 19.00
C TRP A 250 -35.74 13.07 17.78
N SER A 251 -35.38 13.59 16.60
CA SER A 251 -36.05 13.26 15.33
C SER A 251 -35.87 11.80 14.92
N ASP A 252 -34.80 11.13 15.40
CA ASP A 252 -34.53 9.72 15.09
C ASP A 252 -35.32 8.77 15.98
N VAL A 253 -35.97 9.27 17.04
CA VAL A 253 -36.78 8.51 18.02
C VAL A 253 -38.24 8.65 17.69
N PHE A 254 -38.92 7.56 17.45
CA PHE A 254 -40.37 7.56 17.16
C PHE A 254 -41.06 6.36 17.83
N VAL A 255 -42.40 6.45 17.92
CA VAL A 255 -43.24 5.39 18.45
C VAL A 255 -43.98 4.73 17.31
N ASP A 256 -43.84 3.42 17.17
CA ASP A 256 -44.57 2.59 16.21
C ASP A 256 -45.30 1.51 16.97
N ARG A 257 -46.65 1.47 16.87
CA ARG A 257 -47.55 0.50 17.55
C ARG A 257 -47.30 0.39 19.07
N GLY A 258 -47.06 1.52 19.72
CA GLY A 258 -46.79 1.59 21.15
C GLY A 258 -45.36 1.22 21.58
N GLN A 259 -44.48 0.92 20.65
CA GLN A 259 -43.07 0.61 20.89
C GLN A 259 -42.15 1.72 20.42
N TYR A 260 -41.23 2.15 21.27
CA TYR A 260 -40.16 3.08 20.88
C TYR A 260 -39.21 2.43 19.90
N ARG A 261 -38.86 3.15 18.85
CA ARG A 261 -37.92 2.73 17.78
C ARG A 261 -36.98 3.85 17.43
N LEU A 262 -35.82 3.48 16.91
CA LEU A 262 -34.85 4.39 16.34
C LEU A 262 -34.80 4.20 14.82
N ALA A 263 -34.77 5.33 14.08
CA ALA A 263 -34.47 5.35 12.64
C ALA A 263 -33.10 6.02 12.47
N VAL A 264 -32.03 5.24 12.49
CA VAL A 264 -30.65 5.76 12.47
C VAL A 264 -29.93 5.33 11.21
N SER A 265 -29.29 6.28 10.53
CA SER A 265 -28.32 5.97 9.47
C SER A 265 -26.95 5.77 10.09
N MET A 266 -26.46 4.53 10.11
CA MET A 266 -25.17 4.17 10.71
C MET A 266 -24.02 4.90 10.03
N LYS A 267 -23.20 5.63 10.79
CA LYS A 267 -22.04 6.39 10.27
C LYS A 267 -21.07 5.53 9.49
N LYS A 268 -20.88 4.28 9.87
CA LYS A 268 -19.88 3.38 9.29
C LYS A 268 -20.36 2.69 8.00
N THR A 269 -21.62 2.23 7.96
CA THR A 269 -22.17 1.46 6.84
C THR A 269 -23.05 2.29 5.93
N LYS A 270 -23.50 3.48 6.38
CA LYS A 270 -24.49 4.35 5.71
C LYS A 270 -25.84 3.67 5.44
N GLU A 271 -26.10 2.53 6.11
CA GLU A 271 -27.37 1.81 5.99
C GLU A 271 -28.36 2.35 7.01
N PRO A 272 -29.61 2.60 6.63
CA PRO A 272 -30.66 2.93 7.58
C PRO A 272 -31.02 1.69 8.42
N ILE A 273 -31.08 1.84 9.72
CA ILE A 273 -31.49 0.80 10.66
C ILE A 273 -32.72 1.29 11.41
N TYR A 274 -33.73 0.43 11.47
CA TYR A 274 -34.92 0.60 12.27
C TYR A 274 -34.81 -0.32 13.50
N LEU A 275 -34.37 0.22 14.63
CA LEU A 275 -34.08 -0.57 15.81
C LEU A 275 -35.19 -0.39 16.86
N PRO A 276 -35.91 -1.45 17.28
CA PRO A 276 -36.80 -1.39 18.44
C PRO A 276 -35.98 -1.23 19.72
N LEU A 277 -36.43 -0.35 20.62
CA LEU A 277 -35.79 -0.18 21.91
C LEU A 277 -36.39 -1.15 22.94
N SER A 278 -35.51 -1.82 23.67
CA SER A 278 -35.91 -2.66 24.81
C SER A 278 -36.35 -1.78 26.01
N PRO A 279 -37.15 -2.30 26.92
CA PRO A 279 -37.46 -1.59 28.17
C PRO A 279 -36.21 -1.17 28.94
N GLU A 280 -35.18 -2.00 28.94
CA GLU A 280 -33.90 -1.72 29.58
C GLU A 280 -33.19 -0.55 28.92
N ALA A 281 -33.16 -0.48 27.56
CA ALA A 281 -32.58 0.65 26.84
C ALA A 281 -33.33 1.96 27.18
N LEU A 282 -34.66 1.92 27.27
CA LEU A 282 -35.47 3.09 27.58
C LEU A 282 -35.18 3.68 28.96
N LYS A 283 -34.81 2.86 29.95
CA LYS A 283 -34.41 3.34 31.30
C LYS A 283 -33.22 4.29 31.26
N TRP A 284 -32.35 4.13 30.27
CA TRP A 284 -31.11 4.91 30.12
C TRP A 284 -31.23 5.99 29.07
N MET A 285 -32.37 6.13 28.42
CA MET A 285 -32.63 7.26 27.51
C MET A 285 -33.14 8.45 28.35
N PRO A 286 -32.52 9.63 28.25
CA PRO A 286 -32.98 10.79 28.98
C PRO A 286 -34.39 11.21 28.54
N GLU A 287 -35.10 11.91 29.40
CA GLU A 287 -36.37 12.52 29.02
C GLU A 287 -36.16 13.64 28.00
N ARG A 288 -37.07 13.72 27.03
CA ARG A 288 -36.99 14.78 25.99
C ARG A 288 -37.25 16.16 26.56
N GLY A 289 -38.20 16.28 27.50
CA GLY A 289 -38.61 17.58 28.06
C GLY A 289 -38.98 18.59 26.96
N GLY A 290 -38.45 19.81 27.07
CA GLY A 290 -38.64 20.88 26.07
C GLY A 290 -37.67 20.88 24.88
N LYS A 291 -36.88 19.82 24.69
CA LYS A 291 -35.88 19.74 23.58
C LYS A 291 -36.57 19.61 22.23
N SER A 292 -35.97 20.28 21.23
CA SER A 292 -36.43 20.22 19.84
C SER A 292 -36.13 18.83 19.22
N SER A 293 -36.75 18.57 18.08
CA SER A 293 -36.45 17.35 17.30
C SER A 293 -35.01 17.29 16.80
N GLU A 294 -34.37 18.44 16.62
CA GLU A 294 -33.00 18.55 16.10
C GLU A 294 -31.93 18.46 17.20
N ASP A 295 -32.33 18.51 18.46
CA ASP A 295 -31.41 18.38 19.58
C ASP A 295 -30.93 16.93 19.72
N ASN A 296 -29.69 16.75 20.19
CA ASN A 296 -29.18 15.42 20.48
C ASN A 296 -29.90 14.83 21.71
N VAL A 297 -30.16 13.51 21.66
CA VAL A 297 -30.73 12.75 22.78
C VAL A 297 -29.79 12.83 23.98
N PHE A 298 -28.49 12.63 23.76
CA PHE A 298 -27.45 12.72 24.78
C PHE A 298 -26.59 13.96 24.55
N ALA A 299 -26.56 14.88 25.51
CA ALA A 299 -25.69 16.03 25.51
C ALA A 299 -24.29 15.64 26.05
N LEU A 300 -23.54 14.85 25.27
CA LEU A 300 -22.25 14.36 25.69
C LEU A 300 -21.18 15.45 25.60
N PRO A 301 -20.20 15.47 26.55
CA PRO A 301 -19.05 16.36 26.46
C PRO A 301 -18.21 16.05 25.23
N SER A 302 -17.41 17.04 24.79
CA SER A 302 -16.48 16.83 23.69
C SER A 302 -15.47 15.75 24.03
N ALA A 303 -15.13 14.89 23.05
CA ALA A 303 -14.17 13.79 23.24
C ALA A 303 -12.74 14.24 23.60
N ASN A 304 -12.49 15.56 23.66
CA ASN A 304 -11.20 16.17 23.99
C ASN A 304 -11.20 16.85 25.37
N THR A 305 -12.20 16.61 26.17
CA THR A 305 -12.29 17.11 27.55
C THR A 305 -11.80 16.07 28.53
#